data_6901bcad5dbac0001b4c4526293994b7
#
_entry.id   6901bcad5dbac0001b4c4526293994b7
#
_cell.length_a   1.000
_cell.length_b   1.000
_cell.length_c   1.000
_cell.angle_alpha   90.00
_cell.angle_beta   90.00
_cell.angle_gamma   90.00
#
_symmetry.space_group_name_H-M   'P 1'
#
loop_
_entity.id
_entity.type
_entity.pdbx_description
1 polymer ?
#
loop_
_entity_poly.entity_id
_entity_poly.type
_entity_poly.pdbx_seq_one_letter_code
_entity_poly.pdbx_strand_id
1 'polypeptide(L)'
;TFKEFRRRYNTEDACRAELFRLRFPNGFVCPKCGCVEYYPVHGRNIYQCRSCRHQTSVTAGTVMHRTHLPLTLWFWAIYLCATDKRGISAVQLSRTLGICYDSAWHLLDRIRTAMGQRDEKYLLSGIVELDDGYVGGPSHNGKRGRGTDKAKIVVAVSKTANSAPPFARMKVVDNVQGKTLQEIIDQYFVPKTKVECDGYKSCLNL
;
A
#
# COMPACT_ATOMS: atom_id res chain seq x y z
N THR A 1 4.70 -18.96 -6.74
CA THR A 1 3.86 -19.13 -7.96
C THR A 1 2.38 -19.05 -7.62
N PHE A 2 1.52 -18.81 -8.62
CA PHE A 2 0.05 -18.82 -8.45
C PHE A 2 -0.47 -20.14 -7.86
N LYS A 3 0.07 -21.27 -8.32
CA LYS A 3 -0.29 -22.60 -7.82
C LYS A 3 -0.02 -22.76 -6.33
N GLU A 4 1.11 -22.28 -5.86
CA GLU A 4 1.50 -22.30 -4.44
C GLU A 4 0.62 -21.37 -3.60
N PHE A 5 0.38 -20.16 -4.09
CA PHE A 5 -0.51 -19.20 -3.44
C PHE A 5 -1.91 -19.80 -3.24
N ARG A 6 -2.50 -20.34 -4.31
CA ARG A 6 -3.81 -20.99 -4.28
C ARG A 6 -3.84 -22.15 -3.30
N ARG A 7 -2.79 -23.00 -3.27
CA ARG A 7 -2.70 -24.13 -2.34
C ARG A 7 -2.64 -23.67 -0.89
N ARG A 8 -1.94 -22.56 -0.62
CA ARG A 8 -1.71 -22.06 0.74
C ARG A 8 -2.92 -21.30 1.31
N TYR A 9 -3.66 -20.58 0.46
CA TYR A 9 -4.71 -19.65 0.88
C TYR A 9 -6.07 -19.99 0.26
N ASN A 10 -6.44 -21.26 0.23
CA ASN A 10 -7.69 -21.75 -0.37
C ASN A 10 -8.87 -21.78 0.61
N THR A 11 -8.64 -21.58 1.90
CA THR A 11 -9.68 -21.61 2.93
C THR A 11 -9.62 -20.35 3.81
N GLU A 12 -10.78 -20.00 4.40
CA GLU A 12 -10.86 -18.88 5.35
C GLU A 12 -9.95 -19.10 6.57
N ASP A 13 -9.85 -20.33 7.04
CA ASP A 13 -9.01 -20.68 8.19
C ASP A 13 -7.52 -20.52 7.88
N ALA A 14 -7.08 -20.92 6.68
CA ALA A 14 -5.70 -20.73 6.25
C ALA A 14 -5.36 -19.22 6.13
N CYS A 15 -6.24 -18.42 5.57
CA CYS A 15 -6.08 -16.97 5.49
C CYS A 15 -6.06 -16.33 6.88
N ARG A 16 -6.93 -16.78 7.79
CA ARG A 16 -6.99 -16.29 9.18
C ARG A 16 -5.73 -16.64 9.96
N ALA A 17 -5.23 -17.88 9.82
CA ALA A 17 -3.99 -18.32 10.46
C ALA A 17 -2.79 -17.47 10.00
N GLU A 18 -2.70 -17.16 8.70
CA GLU A 18 -1.66 -16.29 8.18
C GLU A 18 -1.77 -14.86 8.72
N LEU A 19 -2.98 -14.28 8.76
CA LEU A 19 -3.19 -12.97 9.34
C LEU A 19 -2.86 -12.92 10.83
N PHE A 20 -3.16 -14.00 11.57
CA PHE A 20 -2.77 -14.12 12.98
C PHE A 20 -1.26 -14.11 13.14
N ARG A 21 -0.55 -14.89 12.33
CA ARG A 21 0.92 -14.96 12.32
C ARG A 21 1.57 -13.61 12.00
N LEU A 22 1.02 -12.90 11.01
CA LEU A 22 1.52 -11.57 10.62
C LEU A 22 1.23 -10.50 11.67
N ARG A 23 0.06 -10.57 12.32
CA ARG A 23 -0.35 -9.60 13.33
C ARG A 23 0.36 -9.82 14.68
N PHE A 24 0.61 -11.07 15.02
CA PHE A 24 1.17 -11.49 16.29
C PHE A 24 2.40 -12.38 16.07
N PRO A 25 3.50 -11.84 15.52
CA PRO A 25 4.68 -12.63 15.15
C PRO A 25 5.33 -13.35 16.34
N ASN A 26 5.19 -12.79 17.53
CA ASN A 26 5.71 -13.35 18.80
C ASN A 26 4.60 -13.92 19.69
N GLY A 27 3.45 -14.29 19.12
CA GLY A 27 2.27 -14.71 19.85
C GLY A 27 1.29 -13.58 20.14
N PHE A 28 0.10 -13.92 20.59
CA PHE A 28 -0.97 -12.96 20.88
C PHE A 28 -0.52 -11.90 21.89
N VAL A 29 -0.85 -10.65 21.59
CA VAL A 29 -0.71 -9.52 22.52
C VAL A 29 -2.01 -8.73 22.50
N CYS A 30 -2.65 -8.57 23.65
CA CYS A 30 -3.88 -7.83 23.76
C CYS A 30 -3.66 -6.35 23.44
N PRO A 31 -4.38 -5.78 22.46
CA PRO A 31 -4.20 -4.38 22.08
C PRO A 31 -4.64 -3.38 23.15
N LYS A 32 -5.36 -3.82 24.20
CA LYS A 32 -5.85 -2.96 25.29
C LYS A 32 -4.96 -2.99 26.53
N CYS A 33 -4.44 -4.16 26.93
CA CYS A 33 -3.72 -4.30 28.20
C CYS A 33 -2.37 -5.01 28.09
N GLY A 34 -1.94 -5.42 26.90
CA GLY A 34 -0.66 -6.10 26.68
C GLY A 34 -0.58 -7.56 27.14
N CYS A 35 -1.64 -8.12 27.75
CA CYS A 35 -1.66 -9.51 28.19
C CYS A 35 -1.47 -10.46 26.98
N VAL A 36 -0.67 -11.51 27.16
CA VAL A 36 -0.34 -12.47 26.08
C VAL A 36 -1.28 -13.69 26.05
N GLU A 37 -2.12 -13.86 27.07
CA GLU A 37 -3.03 -14.97 27.13
C GLU A 37 -4.41 -14.64 26.59
N TYR A 38 -5.02 -15.58 25.86
CA TYR A 38 -6.33 -15.41 25.25
C TYR A 38 -7.14 -16.70 25.21
N TYR A 39 -8.44 -16.56 25.01
CA TYR A 39 -9.35 -17.64 24.64
C TYR A 39 -9.89 -17.39 23.23
N PRO A 40 -9.86 -18.40 22.34
CA PRO A 40 -10.61 -18.31 21.09
C PRO A 40 -12.11 -18.39 21.39
N VAL A 41 -12.88 -17.47 20.85
CA VAL A 41 -14.34 -17.48 20.98
C VAL A 41 -14.90 -18.27 19.78
N HIS A 42 -15.32 -19.49 20.03
CA HIS A 42 -15.84 -20.39 19.00
C HIS A 42 -17.03 -19.75 18.26
N GLY A 43 -17.09 -19.96 16.94
CA GLY A 43 -18.16 -19.48 16.08
C GLY A 43 -18.07 -17.99 15.69
N ARG A 44 -17.21 -17.18 16.30
CA ARG A 44 -17.10 -15.72 16.02
C ARG A 44 -15.76 -15.29 15.43
N ASN A 45 -14.76 -16.20 15.35
CA ASN A 45 -13.43 -15.89 14.84
C ASN A 45 -12.73 -14.68 15.53
N ILE A 46 -12.96 -14.53 16.83
CA ILE A 46 -12.39 -13.50 17.70
C ILE A 46 -11.60 -14.13 18.85
N TYR A 47 -10.67 -13.35 19.37
CA TYR A 47 -9.80 -13.71 20.49
C TYR A 47 -10.14 -12.83 21.69
N GLN A 48 -10.45 -13.45 22.83
CA GLN A 48 -10.76 -12.73 24.06
C GLN A 48 -9.58 -12.78 25.00
N CYS A 49 -9.10 -11.61 25.42
CA CYS A 49 -8.03 -11.48 26.42
C CYS A 49 -8.44 -12.09 27.75
N ARG A 50 -7.56 -12.88 28.36
CA ARG A 50 -7.80 -13.50 29.70
C ARG A 50 -7.89 -12.46 30.80
N SER A 51 -7.07 -11.42 30.75
CA SER A 51 -6.97 -10.40 31.80
C SER A 51 -8.13 -9.40 31.72
N CYS A 52 -8.23 -8.63 30.61
CA CYS A 52 -9.19 -7.52 30.53
C CYS A 52 -10.47 -7.85 29.75
N ARG A 53 -10.65 -9.09 29.29
CA ARG A 53 -11.79 -9.58 28.51
C ARG A 53 -12.03 -8.83 27.19
N HIS A 54 -11.08 -7.98 26.77
CA HIS A 54 -11.15 -7.31 25.46
C HIS A 54 -11.20 -8.35 24.33
N GLN A 55 -12.14 -8.15 23.41
CA GLN A 55 -12.31 -9.01 22.24
C GLN A 55 -11.71 -8.34 21.01
N THR A 56 -10.91 -9.08 20.24
CA THR A 56 -10.30 -8.62 19.00
C THR A 56 -10.32 -9.73 17.95
N SER A 57 -10.26 -9.34 16.68
CA SER A 57 -10.10 -10.28 15.55
C SER A 57 -8.79 -10.01 14.82
N VAL A 58 -8.37 -10.92 13.95
CA VAL A 58 -7.17 -10.72 13.11
C VAL A 58 -7.30 -9.52 12.16
N THR A 59 -8.53 -9.14 11.83
CA THR A 59 -8.82 -8.01 10.92
C THR A 59 -9.04 -6.68 11.65
N ALA A 60 -9.27 -6.70 12.97
CA ALA A 60 -9.57 -5.47 13.73
C ALA A 60 -8.40 -4.48 13.68
N GLY A 61 -8.66 -3.23 13.28
CA GLY A 61 -7.64 -2.17 13.13
C GLY A 61 -6.68 -2.34 11.95
N THR A 62 -6.97 -3.26 11.04
CA THR A 62 -6.23 -3.44 9.77
C THR A 62 -7.02 -2.88 8.60
N VAL A 63 -6.45 -2.92 7.40
CA VAL A 63 -7.15 -2.56 6.16
C VAL A 63 -8.41 -3.42 5.92
N MET A 64 -8.48 -4.61 6.54
CA MET A 64 -9.61 -5.52 6.48
C MET A 64 -10.63 -5.28 7.61
N HIS A 65 -10.49 -4.18 8.37
CA HIS A 65 -11.39 -3.88 9.48
C HIS A 65 -12.85 -3.78 9.03
N ARG A 66 -13.77 -4.45 9.74
CA ARG A 66 -15.21 -4.50 9.41
C ARG A 66 -15.51 -4.98 7.98
N THR A 67 -14.67 -5.84 7.42
CA THR A 67 -14.97 -6.43 6.11
C THR A 67 -16.11 -7.44 6.21
N HIS A 68 -17.01 -7.41 5.22
CA HIS A 68 -18.01 -8.46 5.00
C HIS A 68 -17.55 -9.47 3.93
N LEU A 69 -16.48 -9.14 3.19
CA LEU A 69 -15.92 -10.05 2.19
C LEU A 69 -15.11 -11.17 2.87
N PRO A 70 -15.19 -12.40 2.36
CA PRO A 70 -14.31 -13.48 2.77
C PRO A 70 -12.83 -13.10 2.69
N LEU A 71 -12.01 -13.60 3.62
CA LEU A 71 -10.57 -13.34 3.61
C LEU A 71 -9.89 -13.93 2.38
N THR A 72 -10.39 -15.04 1.89
CA THR A 72 -9.93 -15.64 0.64
C THR A 72 -10.00 -14.66 -0.54
N LEU A 73 -11.08 -13.87 -0.67
CA LEU A 73 -11.20 -12.83 -1.70
C LEU A 73 -10.22 -11.68 -1.48
N TRP A 74 -9.94 -11.31 -0.23
CA TRP A 74 -8.91 -10.32 0.10
C TRP A 74 -7.52 -10.79 -0.33
N PHE A 75 -7.17 -12.03 -0.01
CA PHE A 75 -5.89 -12.60 -0.40
C PHE A 75 -5.74 -12.68 -1.93
N TRP A 76 -6.81 -13.06 -2.64
CA TRP A 76 -6.84 -13.06 -4.09
C TRP A 76 -6.64 -11.66 -4.69
N ALA A 77 -7.36 -10.67 -4.16
CA ALA A 77 -7.23 -9.29 -4.62
C ALA A 77 -5.81 -8.75 -4.41
N ILE A 78 -5.22 -9.00 -3.23
CA ILE A 78 -3.84 -8.62 -2.92
C ILE A 78 -2.88 -9.30 -3.89
N TYR A 79 -3.05 -10.60 -4.15
CA TYR A 79 -2.22 -11.33 -5.09
C TYR A 79 -2.29 -10.73 -6.50
N LEU A 80 -3.49 -10.48 -7.01
CA LEU A 80 -3.70 -9.90 -8.34
C LEU A 80 -3.09 -8.48 -8.44
N CYS A 81 -3.27 -7.65 -7.41
CA CYS A 81 -2.65 -6.33 -7.36
C CYS A 81 -1.12 -6.38 -7.34
N ALA A 82 -0.54 -7.35 -6.63
CA ALA A 82 0.91 -7.47 -6.47
C ALA A 82 1.62 -8.11 -7.68
N THR A 83 0.90 -8.90 -8.47
CA THR A 83 1.51 -9.66 -9.59
C THR A 83 1.32 -9.00 -10.95
N ASP A 84 0.33 -8.14 -11.14
CA ASP A 84 0.12 -7.43 -12.39
C ASP A 84 0.75 -6.03 -12.33
N LYS A 85 1.92 -5.87 -12.98
CA LYS A 85 2.62 -4.58 -13.06
C LYS A 85 1.88 -3.48 -13.82
N ARG A 86 0.85 -3.83 -14.58
CA ARG A 86 -0.04 -2.86 -15.26
C ARG A 86 -1.10 -2.31 -14.30
N GLY A 87 -1.24 -2.93 -13.12
CA GLY A 87 -2.32 -2.69 -12.20
C GLY A 87 -3.61 -3.39 -12.63
N ILE A 88 -4.60 -3.36 -11.75
CA ILE A 88 -5.92 -3.94 -12.01
C ILE A 88 -7.01 -2.89 -11.79
N SER A 89 -7.99 -2.84 -12.68
CA SER A 89 -9.16 -1.97 -12.51
C SER A 89 -10.22 -2.63 -11.63
N ALA A 90 -11.11 -1.83 -11.01
CA ALA A 90 -12.22 -2.35 -10.22
C ALA A 90 -13.18 -3.24 -11.07
N VAL A 91 -13.37 -2.89 -12.33
CA VAL A 91 -14.17 -3.70 -13.28
C VAL A 91 -13.53 -5.07 -13.52
N GLN A 92 -12.22 -5.09 -13.76
CA GLN A 92 -11.48 -6.34 -13.93
C GLN A 92 -11.54 -7.19 -12.66
N LEU A 93 -11.30 -6.59 -11.48
CA LEU A 93 -11.32 -7.28 -10.20
C LEU A 93 -12.71 -7.85 -9.89
N SER A 94 -13.78 -7.06 -10.12
CA SER A 94 -15.17 -7.49 -9.96
C SER A 94 -15.47 -8.74 -10.78
N ARG A 95 -15.12 -8.75 -12.06
CA ARG A 95 -15.31 -9.90 -12.96
C ARG A 95 -14.48 -11.11 -12.53
N THR A 96 -13.22 -10.89 -12.15
CA THR A 96 -12.30 -11.99 -11.77
C THR A 96 -12.72 -12.66 -10.47
N LEU A 97 -13.18 -11.88 -9.49
CA LEU A 97 -13.57 -12.40 -8.16
C LEU A 97 -15.06 -12.74 -8.04
N GLY A 98 -15.89 -12.41 -9.04
CA GLY A 98 -17.33 -12.65 -8.99
C GLY A 98 -18.06 -11.81 -7.93
N ILE A 99 -17.60 -10.58 -7.65
CA ILE A 99 -18.19 -9.65 -6.68
C ILE A 99 -18.75 -8.41 -7.39
N CYS A 100 -19.66 -7.67 -6.74
CA CYS A 100 -20.17 -6.43 -7.31
C CYS A 100 -19.07 -5.37 -7.45
N TYR A 101 -19.28 -4.43 -8.38
CA TYR A 101 -18.31 -3.37 -8.69
C TYR A 101 -17.94 -2.54 -7.46
N ASP A 102 -18.92 -2.14 -6.65
CA ASP A 102 -18.67 -1.31 -5.45
C ASP A 102 -17.78 -2.03 -4.44
N SER A 103 -18.02 -3.33 -4.22
CA SER A 103 -17.16 -4.15 -3.36
C SER A 103 -15.73 -4.25 -3.90
N ALA A 104 -15.57 -4.42 -5.22
CA ALA A 104 -14.26 -4.46 -5.85
C ALA A 104 -13.54 -3.11 -5.78
N TRP A 105 -14.28 -2.01 -5.96
CA TRP A 105 -13.74 -0.65 -5.87
C TRP A 105 -13.25 -0.36 -4.44
N HIS A 106 -14.06 -0.61 -3.42
CA HIS A 106 -13.68 -0.43 -2.03
C HIS A 106 -12.51 -1.34 -1.61
N LEU A 107 -12.48 -2.57 -2.11
CA LEU A 107 -11.39 -3.51 -1.86
C LEU A 107 -10.06 -2.97 -2.42
N LEU A 108 -10.06 -2.50 -3.66
CA LEU A 108 -8.90 -1.88 -4.31
C LEU A 108 -8.46 -0.60 -3.60
N ASP A 109 -9.40 0.26 -3.24
CA ASP A 109 -9.11 1.51 -2.52
C ASP A 109 -8.38 1.24 -1.21
N ARG A 110 -8.86 0.30 -0.41
CA ARG A 110 -8.22 -0.11 0.84
C ARG A 110 -6.84 -0.73 0.64
N ILE A 111 -6.66 -1.58 -0.39
CA ILE A 111 -5.36 -2.17 -0.71
C ILE A 111 -4.37 -1.08 -1.12
N ARG A 112 -4.75 -0.16 -1.99
CA ARG A 112 -3.91 0.95 -2.45
C ARG A 112 -3.55 1.90 -1.30
N THR A 113 -4.50 2.22 -0.43
CA THR A 113 -4.25 3.00 0.79
C THR A 113 -3.22 2.33 1.69
N ALA A 114 -3.34 1.01 1.90
CA ALA A 114 -2.36 0.28 2.70
C ALA A 114 -0.97 0.24 2.06
N MET A 115 -0.88 0.14 0.73
CA MET A 115 0.39 0.22 0.01
C MET A 115 1.04 1.59 0.21
N GLY A 116 0.28 2.69 0.06
CA GLY A 116 0.77 4.04 0.30
C GLY A 116 1.27 4.25 1.74
N GLN A 117 0.48 3.83 2.73
CA GLN A 117 0.87 3.91 4.16
C GLN A 117 2.11 3.08 4.50
N ARG A 118 2.32 1.96 3.81
CA ARG A 118 3.55 1.17 3.94
C ARG A 118 4.74 1.96 3.40
N ASP A 119 4.61 2.54 2.22
CA ASP A 119 5.69 3.25 1.56
C ASP A 119 6.11 4.52 2.32
N GLU A 120 5.19 5.15 3.05
CA GLU A 120 5.49 6.30 3.93
C GLU A 120 6.49 5.98 5.07
N LYS A 121 6.68 4.71 5.41
CA LYS A 121 7.59 4.30 6.48
C LYS A 121 9.07 4.20 6.06
N TYR A 122 9.35 4.24 4.76
CA TYR A 122 10.70 4.07 4.24
C TYR A 122 11.25 5.40 3.73
N LEU A 123 12.51 5.69 4.10
CA LEU A 123 13.28 6.75 3.49
C LEU A 123 14.05 6.21 2.29
N LEU A 124 14.11 7.00 1.22
CA LEU A 124 14.90 6.69 0.05
C LEU A 124 16.38 6.99 0.30
N SER A 125 17.27 6.13 -0.18
CA SER A 125 18.71 6.25 0.03
C SER A 125 19.50 5.85 -1.22
N GLY A 126 20.80 6.17 -1.22
CA GLY A 126 21.69 5.85 -2.31
C GLY A 126 21.60 6.85 -3.45
N ILE A 127 21.33 6.39 -4.66
CA ILE A 127 21.06 7.22 -5.83
C ILE A 127 19.55 7.21 -6.07
N VAL A 128 18.92 8.38 -6.09
CA VAL A 128 17.47 8.51 -6.30
C VAL A 128 17.22 9.34 -7.55
N GLU A 129 16.52 8.75 -8.52
CA GLU A 129 15.98 9.48 -9.66
C GLU A 129 14.70 10.22 -9.25
N LEU A 130 14.64 11.50 -9.60
CA LEU A 130 13.50 12.37 -9.37
C LEU A 130 12.92 12.82 -10.71
N ASP A 131 11.62 12.61 -10.91
CA ASP A 131 10.91 12.99 -12.12
C ASP A 131 9.54 13.61 -11.78
N ASP A 132 8.99 14.42 -12.69
CA ASP A 132 7.64 14.96 -12.55
C ASP A 132 6.67 14.36 -13.58
N GLY A 133 5.43 14.19 -13.17
CA GLY A 133 4.39 13.63 -14.03
C GLY A 133 3.03 14.30 -13.81
N TYR A 134 2.11 14.04 -14.74
CA TYR A 134 0.75 14.57 -14.70
C TYR A 134 -0.26 13.44 -14.78
N VAL A 135 -1.15 13.36 -13.81
CA VAL A 135 -2.19 12.32 -13.72
C VAL A 135 -3.57 12.94 -13.84
N GLY A 136 -4.40 12.40 -14.72
CA GLY A 136 -5.76 12.84 -14.95
C GLY A 136 -6.29 12.40 -16.30
N GLY A 137 -7.61 12.45 -16.47
CA GLY A 137 -8.29 12.11 -17.73
C GLY A 137 -7.89 13.05 -18.89
N PRO A 138 -8.32 12.72 -20.13
CA PRO A 138 -8.14 13.61 -21.26
C PRO A 138 -8.82 14.96 -20.99
N SER A 139 -8.10 16.07 -21.22
CA SER A 139 -8.67 17.42 -21.20
C SER A 139 -8.80 17.90 -22.64
N HIS A 140 -10.02 18.24 -23.07
CA HIS A 140 -10.27 18.68 -24.44
C HIS A 140 -9.91 20.14 -24.69
N ASN A 141 -9.85 20.98 -23.63
CA ASN A 141 -9.60 22.42 -23.73
C ASN A 141 -8.39 22.91 -22.92
N GLY A 142 -7.60 22.02 -22.33
CA GLY A 142 -6.48 22.38 -21.47
C GLY A 142 -5.15 22.50 -22.21
N LYS A 143 -4.24 23.34 -21.68
CA LYS A 143 -2.85 23.38 -22.13
C LYS A 143 -2.14 22.06 -21.84
N ARG A 144 -1.23 21.65 -22.74
CA ARG A 144 -0.39 20.45 -22.53
C ARG A 144 0.81 20.78 -21.62
N GLY A 145 1.30 19.77 -20.90
CA GLY A 145 2.48 19.89 -20.05
C GLY A 145 2.21 20.68 -18.76
N ARG A 146 3.14 21.50 -18.31
CA ARG A 146 3.13 22.20 -17.02
C ARG A 146 2.00 23.22 -16.82
N GLY A 147 1.30 23.60 -17.86
CA GLY A 147 0.10 24.47 -17.79
C GLY A 147 -1.22 23.72 -17.72
N THR A 148 -1.20 22.41 -17.52
CA THR A 148 -2.41 21.57 -17.41
C THR A 148 -3.05 21.67 -16.02
N ASP A 149 -4.38 21.52 -15.97
CA ASP A 149 -5.16 21.39 -14.72
C ASP A 149 -5.08 19.97 -14.08
N LYS A 150 -4.30 19.07 -14.69
CA LYS A 150 -4.11 17.72 -14.17
C LYS A 150 -3.32 17.75 -12.86
N ALA A 151 -3.58 16.74 -12.00
CA ALA A 151 -2.81 16.56 -10.79
C ALA A 151 -1.33 16.36 -11.13
N LYS A 152 -0.48 17.19 -10.52
CA LYS A 152 0.98 17.08 -10.65
C LYS A 152 1.49 16.10 -9.62
N ILE A 153 2.35 15.19 -10.04
CA ILE A 153 3.01 14.23 -9.15
C ILE A 153 4.52 14.37 -9.29
N VAL A 154 5.21 14.21 -8.17
CA VAL A 154 6.65 13.98 -8.13
C VAL A 154 6.87 12.51 -7.85
N VAL A 155 7.71 11.88 -8.63
CA VAL A 155 8.08 10.48 -8.53
C VAL A 155 9.56 10.40 -8.19
N ALA A 156 9.89 9.71 -7.10
CA ALA A 156 11.26 9.45 -6.69
C ALA A 156 11.50 7.94 -6.66
N VAL A 157 12.54 7.46 -7.32
CA VAL A 157 12.89 6.04 -7.42
C VAL A 157 14.34 5.83 -6.99
N SER A 158 14.56 5.01 -5.97
CA SER A 158 15.92 4.63 -5.56
C SER A 158 16.52 3.63 -6.53
N LYS A 159 17.75 3.92 -7.02
CA LYS A 159 18.55 2.95 -7.75
C LYS A 159 19.36 2.13 -6.75
N THR A 160 19.17 0.83 -6.75
CA THR A 160 19.97 -0.10 -5.94
C THR A 160 20.99 -0.82 -6.83
N ALA A 161 22.25 -0.80 -6.41
CA ALA A 161 23.34 -1.49 -7.11
C ALA A 161 23.19 -3.03 -7.10
N ASN A 162 22.39 -3.58 -6.20
CA ASN A 162 22.28 -5.03 -5.96
C ASN A 162 20.85 -5.51 -6.17
N SER A 163 20.35 -5.59 -7.40
CA SER A 163 19.13 -6.35 -7.81
C SER A 163 17.92 -6.37 -6.82
N ALA A 164 17.98 -5.64 -5.72
CA ALA A 164 16.84 -5.47 -4.82
C ALA A 164 15.79 -4.60 -5.53
N PRO A 165 14.48 -4.89 -5.36
CA PRO A 165 13.45 -4.09 -5.99
C PRO A 165 13.61 -2.62 -5.57
N PRO A 166 13.64 -1.67 -6.53
CA PRO A 166 13.78 -0.26 -6.22
C PRO A 166 12.57 0.21 -5.40
N PHE A 167 12.85 1.02 -4.40
CA PHE A 167 11.78 1.72 -3.69
C PHE A 167 11.38 2.93 -4.51
N ALA A 168 10.07 3.11 -4.69
CA ALA A 168 9.51 4.27 -5.36
C ALA A 168 8.59 5.04 -4.42
N ARG A 169 8.60 6.35 -4.53
CA ARG A 169 7.68 7.23 -3.82
C ARG A 169 7.03 8.19 -4.80
N MET A 170 5.73 8.36 -4.64
CA MET A 170 4.96 9.31 -5.45
C MET A 170 4.23 10.27 -4.51
N LYS A 171 4.28 11.56 -4.82
CA LYS A 171 3.56 12.59 -4.06
C LYS A 171 2.83 13.52 -5.01
N VAL A 172 1.56 13.78 -4.72
CA VAL A 172 0.78 14.83 -5.40
C VAL A 172 1.24 16.17 -4.85
N VAL A 173 1.52 17.11 -5.75
CA VAL A 173 2.02 18.45 -5.43
C VAL A 173 1.23 19.53 -6.18
N ASP A 174 1.15 20.72 -5.62
CA ASP A 174 0.51 21.85 -6.29
C ASP A 174 1.39 22.43 -7.40
N ASN A 175 2.71 22.37 -7.22
CA ASN A 175 3.69 22.85 -8.19
C ASN A 175 4.99 22.04 -8.11
N VAL A 176 5.83 22.17 -9.16
CA VAL A 176 7.15 21.51 -9.25
C VAL A 176 8.26 22.58 -9.17
N GLN A 177 8.20 23.41 -8.12
CA GLN A 177 9.24 24.42 -7.85
C GLN A 177 10.35 23.82 -6.99
N GLY A 178 11.56 24.40 -7.03
CA GLY A 178 12.71 23.93 -6.25
C GLY A 178 12.40 23.79 -4.75
N LYS A 179 11.67 24.75 -4.16
CA LYS A 179 11.25 24.69 -2.75
C LYS A 179 10.40 23.44 -2.45
N THR A 180 9.42 23.12 -3.30
CA THR A 180 8.56 21.94 -3.13
C THR A 180 9.36 20.64 -3.28
N LEU A 181 10.31 20.61 -4.23
CA LEU A 181 11.21 19.47 -4.39
C LEU A 181 12.13 19.29 -3.19
N GLN A 182 12.67 20.39 -2.65
CA GLN A 182 13.51 20.38 -1.44
C GLN A 182 12.73 19.83 -0.22
N GLU A 183 11.49 20.27 -0.01
CA GLU A 183 10.62 19.75 1.04
C GLU A 183 10.39 18.23 0.92
N ILE A 184 10.26 17.71 -0.30
CA ILE A 184 10.12 16.28 -0.56
C ILE A 184 11.42 15.54 -0.22
N ILE A 185 12.57 16.09 -0.61
CA ILE A 185 13.88 15.51 -0.32
C ILE A 185 14.10 15.47 1.19
N ASP A 186 13.87 16.57 1.89
CA ASP A 186 14.07 16.67 3.34
C ASP A 186 13.16 15.71 4.12
N GLN A 187 11.94 15.47 3.60
CA GLN A 187 10.96 14.61 4.26
C GLN A 187 11.19 13.12 4.01
N TYR A 188 11.65 12.74 2.82
CA TYR A 188 11.59 11.35 2.37
C TYR A 188 12.94 10.73 2.03
N PHE A 189 14.04 11.49 2.07
CA PHE A 189 15.34 10.97 1.70
C PHE A 189 16.27 10.92 2.93
N VAL A 190 17.15 9.94 2.93
CA VAL A 190 18.23 9.88 3.93
C VAL A 190 19.22 11.02 3.63
N PRO A 191 19.75 11.73 4.65
CA PRO A 191 20.78 12.77 4.44
C PRO A 191 21.94 12.25 3.59
N LYS A 192 22.45 13.08 2.68
CA LYS A 192 23.52 12.76 1.71
C LYS A 192 23.12 11.79 0.59
N THR A 193 21.82 11.57 0.33
CA THR A 193 21.35 10.85 -0.82
C THR A 193 21.66 11.63 -2.08
N LYS A 194 22.25 10.96 -3.10
CA LYS A 194 22.50 11.57 -4.39
C LYS A 194 21.19 11.61 -5.21
N VAL A 195 20.79 12.82 -5.63
CA VAL A 195 19.59 13.03 -6.45
C VAL A 195 20.00 13.18 -7.91
N GLU A 196 19.35 12.45 -8.80
CA GLU A 196 19.51 12.55 -10.25
C GLU A 196 18.18 12.99 -10.88
N CYS A 197 18.22 14.03 -11.69
CA CYS A 197 17.06 14.57 -12.44
C CYS A 197 17.41 14.74 -13.91
N ASP A 198 16.40 14.87 -14.75
CA ASP A 198 16.54 15.06 -16.22
C ASP A 198 16.99 16.46 -16.66
N GLY A 199 17.65 17.24 -15.79
CA GLY A 199 18.17 18.59 -16.09
C GLY A 199 17.16 19.71 -15.99
N TYR A 200 16.04 19.50 -15.31
CA TYR A 200 15.06 20.55 -15.03
C TYR A 200 15.64 21.65 -14.12
N LYS A 201 15.40 22.93 -14.48
CA LYS A 201 15.95 24.09 -13.75
C LYS A 201 15.66 24.10 -12.25
N SER A 202 14.53 23.57 -11.81
CA SER A 202 14.18 23.45 -10.38
C SER A 202 15.03 22.44 -9.62
N CYS A 203 15.75 21.55 -10.30
CA CYS A 203 16.65 20.56 -9.72
C CYS A 203 18.11 21.05 -9.63
N LEU A 204 18.47 22.17 -10.25
CA LEU A 204 19.85 22.63 -10.34
C LEU A 204 20.45 23.09 -9.00
N ASN A 205 19.63 23.32 -7.98
CA ASN A 205 20.01 23.80 -6.65
C ASN A 205 19.57 22.83 -5.51
N LEU A 206 19.34 21.57 -5.81
CA LEU A 206 18.94 20.52 -4.85
C LEU A 206 20.17 19.78 -4.32
#